data_fec15da8f1f586f362ff8daf2f8c3d04
#
_entry.id   fec15da8f1f586f362ff8daf2f8c3d04
#
_cell.length_a   1.000
_cell.length_b   1.000
_cell.length_c   1.000
_cell.angle_alpha   90.00
_cell.angle_beta   90.00
_cell.angle_gamma   90.00
#
_symmetry.space_group_name_H-M   'P 1'
#
loop_
_entity.id
_entity.type
_entity.pdbx_description
1 polymer ?
#
loop_
_entity_poly.entity_id
_entity_poly.type
_entity_poly.pdbx_seq_one_letter_code
_entity_poly.pdbx_strand_id
1 'polypeptide(L)'
;MNGSALKKEIEFALQEDENLIWAERRSYTVDADVGAVLGGGVLLLALSGFFAWKAALPGAPDYCNEYTISLSFIAALGCLFTAFYSVKTHGRTIYALTEQRALIVQIPPFGKPVIYAIPIAHDMVYRVSTHSDGSIDYYMAEIPFGRHNVRDYGFLRVQGNDSLHTELKRLGVELPQPGESHTAPHRLDAYRGISPLLPMVGWLAILALMLAGAGMQLSEPTTRSYLDFSLHGEKATATIIGYKKVTINRTTIINGKRGNTTTDAPVYHPIYRFRLPNGSTCQSVETVGAAKPKLRPGEQASIYYFPQQPEHAMRRNLDNFSMPLIFLGMGGVCIYMFLNACRRWSRAKNQPYYLIAPDK
;
A
#
# COMPACT_ATOMS: atom_id res chain seq x y z
N MET A 1 3.69 -8.45 -36.56
CA MET A 1 5.10 -8.83 -36.22
C MET A 1 5.35 -10.23 -36.74
N ASN A 2 6.53 -10.51 -37.31
CA ASN A 2 6.82 -11.84 -37.87
C ASN A 2 6.84 -12.91 -36.75
N GLY A 3 6.14 -14.03 -36.95
CA GLY A 3 6.07 -15.13 -35.99
C GLY A 3 7.45 -15.69 -35.57
N SER A 4 8.48 -15.54 -36.42
CA SER A 4 9.86 -15.92 -36.13
C SER A 4 10.50 -15.08 -35.00
N ALA A 5 10.17 -13.81 -34.87
CA ALA A 5 10.68 -12.94 -33.81
C ALA A 5 10.05 -13.30 -32.45
N LEU A 6 8.74 -13.58 -32.43
CA LEU A 6 8.05 -14.03 -31.23
C LEU A 6 8.51 -15.40 -30.77
N LYS A 7 8.78 -16.34 -31.72
CA LYS A 7 9.32 -17.65 -31.41
C LYS A 7 10.64 -17.54 -30.60
N LYS A 8 11.56 -16.69 -31.04
CA LYS A 8 12.83 -16.44 -30.35
C LYS A 8 12.64 -15.89 -28.94
N GLU A 9 11.63 -15.01 -28.76
CA GLU A 9 11.35 -14.42 -27.42
C GLU A 9 10.78 -15.43 -26.42
N ILE A 10 10.13 -16.52 -26.88
CA ILE A 10 9.51 -17.53 -26.02
C ILE A 10 10.21 -18.88 -26.07
N GLU A 11 11.35 -18.99 -26.78
CA GLU A 11 12.10 -20.24 -26.95
C GLU A 11 12.44 -20.89 -25.59
N PHE A 12 12.74 -20.07 -24.57
CA PHE A 12 12.99 -20.53 -23.21
C PHE A 12 11.77 -21.14 -22.52
N ALA A 13 10.56 -20.91 -23.03
CA ALA A 13 9.31 -21.43 -22.50
C ALA A 13 8.86 -22.72 -23.21
N LEU A 14 9.44 -23.04 -24.34
CA LEU A 14 9.15 -24.26 -25.12
C LEU A 14 9.97 -25.44 -24.57
N GLN A 15 9.41 -26.63 -24.62
CA GLN A 15 10.13 -27.87 -24.37
C GLN A 15 10.92 -28.31 -25.65
N GLU A 16 11.94 -29.17 -25.50
CA GLU A 16 12.83 -29.52 -26.58
C GLU A 16 12.10 -30.09 -27.82
N ASP A 17 10.99 -30.81 -27.63
CA ASP A 17 10.20 -31.43 -28.72
C ASP A 17 8.89 -30.67 -29.00
N GLU A 18 8.75 -29.46 -28.55
CA GLU A 18 7.48 -28.72 -28.62
C GLU A 18 7.44 -27.78 -29.84
N ASN A 19 6.50 -28.03 -30.74
CA ASN A 19 6.30 -27.19 -31.92
C ASN A 19 5.34 -26.03 -31.63
N LEU A 20 5.79 -24.81 -31.89
CA LEU A 20 4.97 -23.60 -31.83
C LEU A 20 4.04 -23.54 -33.07
N ILE A 21 2.72 -23.60 -32.84
CA ILE A 21 1.68 -23.52 -33.84
C ILE A 21 1.30 -22.08 -34.11
N TRP A 22 1.07 -21.33 -33.04
CA TRP A 22 0.61 -19.96 -33.10
C TRP A 22 1.20 -19.14 -31.97
N ALA A 23 1.50 -17.87 -32.22
CA ALA A 23 1.89 -16.92 -31.18
C ALA A 23 1.49 -15.50 -31.53
N GLU A 24 1.01 -14.76 -30.53
CA GLU A 24 0.66 -13.36 -30.63
C GLU A 24 1.04 -12.60 -29.38
N ARG A 25 1.47 -11.34 -29.54
CA ARG A 25 1.67 -10.45 -28.40
C ARG A 25 0.33 -9.83 -28.01
N ARG A 26 0.00 -9.88 -26.73
CA ARG A 26 -1.22 -9.27 -26.22
C ARG A 26 -1.35 -7.82 -26.70
N SER A 27 -2.48 -7.50 -27.32
CA SER A 27 -2.86 -6.11 -27.56
C SER A 27 -3.18 -5.46 -26.23
N TYR A 28 -2.44 -4.41 -25.88
CA TYR A 28 -2.59 -3.76 -24.59
C TYR A 28 -3.63 -2.65 -24.66
N THR A 29 -4.70 -2.81 -23.91
CA THR A 29 -5.59 -1.73 -23.49
C THR A 29 -5.42 -1.54 -21.98
N VAL A 30 -5.41 -0.29 -21.51
CA VAL A 30 -5.33 0.00 -20.06
C VAL A 30 -6.57 -0.59 -19.40
N ASP A 31 -6.40 -1.68 -18.65
CA ASP A 31 -7.49 -2.29 -17.90
C ASP A 31 -8.02 -1.29 -16.86
N ALA A 32 -9.32 -1.35 -16.53
CA ALA A 32 -9.96 -0.45 -15.58
C ALA A 32 -9.24 -0.44 -14.22
N ASP A 33 -8.74 -1.60 -13.78
CA ASP A 33 -7.98 -1.73 -12.52
C ASP A 33 -6.67 -0.92 -12.55
N VAL A 34 -5.94 -0.95 -13.66
CA VAL A 34 -4.70 -0.18 -13.84
C VAL A 34 -5.02 1.30 -13.95
N GLY A 35 -6.12 1.65 -14.62
CA GLY A 35 -6.64 3.01 -14.71
C GLY A 35 -6.99 3.56 -13.31
N ALA A 36 -7.64 2.76 -12.46
CA ALA A 36 -7.98 3.14 -11.09
C ALA A 36 -6.74 3.38 -10.23
N VAL A 37 -5.72 2.50 -10.32
CA VAL A 37 -4.45 2.65 -9.58
C VAL A 37 -3.68 3.88 -10.05
N LEU A 38 -3.65 4.14 -11.36
CA LEU A 38 -3.04 5.34 -11.92
C LEU A 38 -3.76 6.61 -11.45
N GLY A 39 -5.09 6.62 -11.55
CA GLY A 39 -5.92 7.73 -11.07
C GLY A 39 -5.74 8.00 -9.58
N GLY A 40 -5.70 6.95 -8.77
CA GLY A 40 -5.40 7.03 -7.34
C GLY A 40 -4.02 7.65 -7.06
N GLY A 41 -2.99 7.24 -7.81
CA GLY A 41 -1.65 7.81 -7.71
C GLY A 41 -1.61 9.31 -8.05
N VAL A 42 -2.27 9.71 -9.13
CA VAL A 42 -2.38 11.13 -9.53
C VAL A 42 -3.13 11.95 -8.48
N LEU A 43 -4.23 11.41 -7.94
CA LEU A 43 -4.99 12.07 -6.88
C LEU A 43 -4.14 12.27 -5.61
N LEU A 44 -3.39 11.25 -5.19
CA LEU A 44 -2.49 11.35 -4.04
C LEU A 44 -1.35 12.36 -4.26
N LEU A 45 -0.83 12.48 -5.48
CA LEU A 45 0.13 13.54 -5.82
C LEU A 45 -0.49 14.93 -5.70
N ALA A 46 -1.72 15.11 -6.20
CA ALA A 46 -2.45 16.37 -6.10
C ALA A 46 -2.72 16.72 -4.62
N LEU A 47 -3.11 15.75 -3.80
CA LEU A 47 -3.30 15.92 -2.36
C LEU A 47 -1.99 16.29 -1.65
N SER A 48 -0.88 15.64 -1.99
CA SER A 48 0.44 15.97 -1.45
C SER A 48 0.83 17.41 -1.78
N GLY A 49 0.63 17.84 -3.04
CA GLY A 49 0.85 19.22 -3.46
C GLY A 49 -0.07 20.22 -2.74
N PHE A 50 -1.34 19.87 -2.54
CA PHE A 50 -2.29 20.68 -1.78
C PHE A 50 -1.86 20.82 -0.31
N PHE A 51 -1.45 19.75 0.36
CA PHE A 51 -0.95 19.82 1.72
C PHE A 51 0.34 20.64 1.83
N ALA A 52 1.26 20.48 0.87
CA ALA A 52 2.49 21.29 0.82
C ALA A 52 2.17 22.78 0.63
N TRP A 53 1.23 23.11 -0.25
CA TRP A 53 0.76 24.49 -0.44
C TRP A 53 0.10 25.03 0.83
N LYS A 54 -0.79 24.25 1.47
CA LYS A 54 -1.44 24.64 2.73
C LYS A 54 -0.45 24.82 3.85
N ALA A 55 0.56 23.95 3.97
CA ALA A 55 1.61 24.05 4.99
C ALA A 55 2.45 25.33 4.84
N ALA A 56 2.58 25.86 3.63
CA ALA A 56 3.28 27.12 3.35
C ALA A 56 2.47 28.38 3.75
N LEU A 57 1.17 28.24 4.04
CA LEU A 57 0.32 29.37 4.42
C LEU A 57 0.42 29.69 5.93
N PRO A 58 0.35 30.97 6.34
CA PRO A 58 0.26 31.35 7.74
C PRO A 58 -0.96 30.72 8.41
N GLY A 59 -0.77 30.10 9.58
CA GLY A 59 -1.87 29.45 10.32
C GLY A 59 -2.29 28.11 9.73
N ALA A 60 -1.39 27.44 9.03
CA ALA A 60 -1.62 26.09 8.50
C ALA A 60 -2.14 25.14 9.59
N PRO A 61 -3.15 24.32 9.28
CA PRO A 61 -3.64 23.32 10.21
C PRO A 61 -2.56 22.28 10.55
N ASP A 62 -2.57 21.75 11.77
CA ASP A 62 -1.57 20.77 12.25
C ASP A 62 -1.46 19.50 11.39
N TYR A 63 -2.53 19.14 10.65
CA TYR A 63 -2.51 18.02 9.72
C TYR A 63 -1.78 18.30 8.41
N CYS A 64 -1.47 19.56 8.07
CA CYS A 64 -0.65 19.95 6.93
C CYS A 64 0.83 20.01 7.32
N ASN A 65 1.34 18.95 7.93
CA ASN A 65 2.73 18.86 8.35
C ASN A 65 3.58 18.08 7.31
N GLU A 66 4.88 18.12 7.46
CA GLU A 66 5.83 17.45 6.56
C GLU A 66 5.59 15.94 6.45
N TYR A 67 5.04 15.30 7.48
CA TYR A 67 4.73 13.86 7.49
C TYR A 67 3.56 13.51 6.58
N THR A 68 2.46 14.27 6.67
CA THR A 68 1.30 14.06 5.82
C THR A 68 1.64 14.26 4.36
N ILE A 69 2.48 15.27 4.06
CA ILE A 69 2.98 15.55 2.71
C ILE A 69 3.84 14.38 2.23
N SER A 70 4.83 13.97 3.02
CA SER A 70 5.74 12.89 2.67
C SER A 70 5.03 11.55 2.50
N LEU A 71 4.09 11.21 3.39
CA LEU A 71 3.34 9.96 3.32
C LEU A 71 2.46 9.89 2.08
N SER A 72 1.72 10.97 1.77
CA SER A 72 0.89 11.03 0.58
C SER A 72 1.71 10.98 -0.70
N PHE A 73 2.87 11.63 -0.74
CA PHE A 73 3.80 11.59 -1.88
C PHE A 73 4.36 10.19 -2.13
N ILE A 74 4.79 9.48 -1.07
CA ILE A 74 5.32 8.12 -1.19
C ILE A 74 4.23 7.13 -1.61
N ALA A 75 3.03 7.25 -1.05
CA ALA A 75 1.89 6.45 -1.48
C ALA A 75 1.56 6.67 -2.96
N ALA A 76 1.61 7.92 -3.42
CA ALA A 76 1.44 8.27 -4.83
C ALA A 76 2.49 7.61 -5.73
N LEU A 77 3.78 7.70 -5.35
CA LEU A 77 4.88 7.04 -6.09
C LEU A 77 4.68 5.52 -6.15
N GLY A 78 4.24 4.90 -5.05
CA GLY A 78 3.92 3.47 -4.99
C GLY A 78 2.81 3.08 -5.97
N CYS A 79 1.72 3.85 -6.02
CA CYS A 79 0.63 3.63 -6.97
C CYS A 79 1.10 3.79 -8.42
N LEU A 80 1.82 4.86 -8.73
CA LEU A 80 2.33 5.12 -10.07
C LEU A 80 3.32 4.05 -10.53
N PHE A 81 4.20 3.59 -9.64
CA PHE A 81 5.13 2.49 -9.93
C PHE A 81 4.38 1.19 -10.19
N THR A 82 3.35 0.88 -9.38
CA THR A 82 2.52 -0.32 -9.58
C THR A 82 1.79 -0.27 -10.92
N ALA A 83 1.21 0.88 -11.27
CA ALA A 83 0.56 1.07 -12.56
C ALA A 83 1.56 0.91 -13.72
N PHE A 84 2.73 1.55 -13.65
CA PHE A 84 3.80 1.41 -14.64
C PHE A 84 4.24 -0.04 -14.81
N TYR A 85 4.47 -0.75 -13.69
CA TYR A 85 4.87 -2.15 -13.72
C TYR A 85 3.81 -3.03 -14.38
N SER A 86 2.53 -2.83 -14.05
CA SER A 86 1.41 -3.56 -14.65
C SER A 86 1.31 -3.30 -16.15
N VAL A 87 1.36 -2.03 -16.58
CA VAL A 87 1.35 -1.64 -17.99
C VAL A 87 2.46 -2.32 -18.77
N LYS A 88 3.68 -2.27 -18.26
CA LYS A 88 4.85 -2.86 -18.93
C LYS A 88 4.80 -4.38 -18.97
N THR A 89 4.27 -5.02 -17.95
CA THR A 89 4.11 -6.48 -17.91
C THR A 89 3.05 -6.93 -18.90
N HIS A 90 1.88 -6.28 -18.91
CA HIS A 90 0.79 -6.63 -19.82
C HIS A 90 1.18 -6.39 -21.29
N GLY A 91 1.84 -5.30 -21.61
CA GLY A 91 2.32 -5.01 -22.97
C GLY A 91 3.44 -5.93 -23.47
N ARG A 92 4.03 -6.74 -22.57
CA ARG A 92 5.04 -7.77 -22.91
C ARG A 92 4.52 -9.19 -22.72
N THR A 93 3.22 -9.36 -22.54
CA THR A 93 2.61 -10.69 -22.46
C THR A 93 2.52 -11.27 -23.87
N ILE A 94 3.01 -12.49 -24.06
CA ILE A 94 2.95 -13.25 -25.29
C ILE A 94 2.07 -14.47 -25.05
N TYR A 95 1.10 -14.65 -25.91
CA TYR A 95 0.28 -15.84 -26.01
C TYR A 95 0.89 -16.76 -27.03
N ALA A 96 0.95 -18.06 -26.73
CA ALA A 96 1.46 -19.05 -27.65
C ALA A 96 0.64 -20.34 -27.54
N LEU A 97 0.47 -21.01 -28.64
CA LEU A 97 -0.20 -22.29 -28.74
C LEU A 97 0.78 -23.30 -29.34
N THR A 98 0.92 -24.42 -28.66
CA THR A 98 1.70 -25.59 -29.14
C THR A 98 0.77 -26.77 -29.36
N GLU A 99 1.30 -27.93 -29.78
CA GLU A 99 0.51 -29.13 -29.92
C GLU A 99 0.07 -29.73 -28.55
N GLN A 100 0.73 -29.35 -27.47
CA GLN A 100 0.54 -29.96 -26.17
C GLN A 100 -0.16 -29.01 -25.17
N ARG A 101 0.07 -27.70 -25.31
CA ARG A 101 -0.41 -26.71 -24.31
C ARG A 101 -0.55 -25.31 -24.87
N ALA A 102 -1.42 -24.53 -24.23
CA ALA A 102 -1.48 -23.10 -24.37
C ALA A 102 -0.54 -22.43 -23.36
N LEU A 103 0.25 -21.48 -23.83
CA LEU A 103 1.26 -20.78 -23.03
C LEU A 103 0.91 -19.31 -22.93
N ILE A 104 0.94 -18.77 -21.73
CA ILE A 104 0.86 -17.33 -21.46
C ILE A 104 2.17 -16.91 -20.82
N VAL A 105 3.03 -16.26 -21.59
CA VAL A 105 4.35 -15.83 -21.16
C VAL A 105 4.30 -14.35 -20.81
N GLN A 106 4.41 -14.03 -19.52
CA GLN A 106 4.50 -12.67 -19.04
C GLN A 106 5.95 -12.28 -18.79
N ILE A 107 6.42 -11.24 -19.49
CA ILE A 107 7.79 -10.74 -19.37
C ILE A 107 7.74 -9.43 -18.57
N PRO A 108 7.92 -9.46 -17.23
CA PRO A 108 7.89 -8.24 -16.44
C PRO A 108 9.10 -7.35 -16.76
N PRO A 109 9.01 -6.01 -16.52
CA PRO A 109 10.14 -5.11 -16.75
C PRO A 109 11.33 -5.42 -15.84
N PHE A 110 11.07 -6.00 -14.67
CA PHE A 110 12.07 -6.44 -13.69
C PHE A 110 11.70 -7.83 -13.17
N GLY A 111 12.66 -8.72 -13.09
CA GLY A 111 12.47 -10.08 -12.60
C GLY A 111 12.50 -11.12 -13.71
N LYS A 112 12.12 -12.35 -13.36
CA LYS A 112 12.10 -13.48 -14.31
C LYS A 112 10.75 -13.55 -15.03
N PRO A 113 10.71 -14.03 -16.27
CA PRO A 113 9.47 -14.32 -16.97
C PRO A 113 8.61 -15.32 -16.19
N VAL A 114 7.30 -15.14 -16.29
CA VAL A 114 6.29 -16.03 -15.70
C VAL A 114 5.58 -16.75 -16.84
N ILE A 115 5.52 -18.07 -16.76
CA ILE A 115 4.92 -18.91 -17.78
C ILE A 115 3.72 -19.64 -17.16
N TYR A 116 2.56 -19.43 -17.74
CA TYR A 116 1.37 -20.22 -17.45
C TYR A 116 1.22 -21.21 -18.59
N ALA A 117 1.25 -22.49 -18.27
CA ALA A 117 1.08 -23.57 -19.22
C ALA A 117 -0.23 -24.31 -18.92
N ILE A 118 -1.16 -24.29 -19.86
CA ILE A 118 -2.47 -24.93 -19.75
C ILE A 118 -2.48 -26.08 -20.75
N PRO A 119 -2.63 -27.33 -20.32
CA PRO A 119 -2.68 -28.49 -21.21
C PRO A 119 -3.81 -28.37 -22.24
N ILE A 120 -3.58 -28.85 -23.46
CA ILE A 120 -4.65 -28.93 -24.46
C ILE A 120 -5.62 -30.02 -24.04
N ALA A 121 -6.88 -29.62 -23.86
CA ALA A 121 -8.00 -30.51 -23.57
C ALA A 121 -9.23 -30.06 -24.36
N HIS A 122 -10.16 -30.95 -24.58
CA HIS A 122 -11.38 -30.68 -25.36
C HIS A 122 -12.16 -29.48 -24.76
N ASP A 123 -12.23 -29.39 -23.45
CA ASP A 123 -12.97 -28.39 -22.66
C ASP A 123 -12.07 -27.28 -22.09
N MET A 124 -10.84 -27.12 -22.58
CA MET A 124 -9.89 -26.15 -22.02
C MET A 124 -10.38 -24.71 -22.11
N VAL A 125 -11.18 -24.36 -23.11
CA VAL A 125 -11.81 -23.04 -23.24
C VAL A 125 -13.22 -23.12 -22.71
N TYR A 126 -13.46 -22.57 -21.54
CA TYR A 126 -14.76 -22.64 -20.88
C TYR A 126 -15.67 -21.44 -21.14
N ARG A 127 -15.12 -20.34 -21.66
CA ARG A 127 -15.88 -19.14 -22.05
C ARG A 127 -15.15 -18.35 -23.12
N VAL A 128 -15.95 -17.80 -24.04
CA VAL A 128 -15.47 -16.87 -25.08
C VAL A 128 -16.22 -15.56 -24.94
N SER A 129 -15.52 -14.43 -25.08
CA SER A 129 -16.12 -13.10 -25.02
C SER A 129 -15.59 -12.24 -26.15
N THR A 130 -16.49 -11.64 -26.93
CA THR A 130 -16.15 -10.73 -28.03
C THR A 130 -16.32 -9.29 -27.58
N HIS A 131 -15.34 -8.46 -27.88
CA HIS A 131 -15.35 -7.03 -27.56
C HIS A 131 -15.83 -6.20 -28.76
N SER A 132 -16.22 -4.95 -28.48
CA SER A 132 -16.69 -4.00 -29.51
C SER A 132 -15.62 -3.62 -30.55
N ASP A 133 -14.33 -3.81 -30.23
CA ASP A 133 -13.19 -3.59 -31.13
C ASP A 133 -12.86 -4.81 -32.01
N GLY A 134 -13.68 -5.87 -31.91
CA GLY A 134 -13.51 -7.13 -32.64
C GLY A 134 -12.45 -8.08 -32.03
N SER A 135 -11.81 -7.70 -30.93
CA SER A 135 -10.92 -8.61 -30.21
C SER A 135 -11.72 -9.65 -29.44
N ILE A 136 -11.11 -10.83 -29.22
CA ILE A 136 -11.74 -11.96 -28.53
C ILE A 136 -10.90 -12.38 -27.34
N ASP A 137 -11.59 -12.66 -26.23
CA ASP A 137 -11.02 -13.31 -25.04
C ASP A 137 -11.40 -14.80 -25.03
N TYR A 138 -10.39 -15.65 -24.88
CA TYR A 138 -10.55 -17.08 -24.67
C TYR A 138 -10.15 -17.42 -23.24
N TYR A 139 -11.14 -17.71 -22.38
CA TYR A 139 -10.92 -18.01 -20.97
C TYR A 139 -10.67 -19.50 -20.79
N MET A 140 -9.51 -19.84 -20.20
CA MET A 140 -9.01 -21.20 -20.10
C MET A 140 -8.80 -21.66 -18.67
N ALA A 141 -8.71 -20.74 -17.71
CA ALA A 141 -8.46 -21.03 -16.32
C ALA A 141 -9.03 -19.95 -15.41
N GLU A 142 -9.20 -20.28 -14.13
CA GLU A 142 -9.53 -19.35 -13.07
C GLU A 142 -8.32 -19.08 -12.17
N ILE A 143 -8.11 -17.83 -11.80
CA ILE A 143 -7.11 -17.42 -10.83
C ILE A 143 -7.82 -16.95 -9.56
N PRO A 144 -7.56 -17.57 -8.38
CA PRO A 144 -8.14 -17.10 -7.13
C PRO A 144 -7.67 -15.68 -6.81
N PHE A 145 -8.61 -14.79 -6.55
CA PHE A 145 -8.37 -13.42 -6.13
C PHE A 145 -9.05 -13.17 -4.78
N GLY A 146 -8.27 -13.14 -3.71
CA GLY A 146 -8.82 -13.05 -2.35
C GLY A 146 -9.42 -14.37 -1.84
N ARG A 147 -10.33 -14.28 -0.87
CA ARG A 147 -10.91 -15.49 -0.23
C ARG A 147 -12.03 -16.15 -1.02
N HIS A 148 -12.82 -15.38 -1.76
CA HIS A 148 -14.06 -15.86 -2.38
C HIS A 148 -14.20 -15.46 -3.86
N ASN A 149 -13.28 -14.65 -4.40
CA ASN A 149 -13.37 -14.20 -5.77
C ASN A 149 -12.38 -14.96 -6.64
N VAL A 150 -12.79 -15.25 -7.86
CA VAL A 150 -11.96 -15.80 -8.93
C VAL A 150 -11.88 -14.79 -10.07
N ARG A 151 -10.79 -14.77 -10.78
CA ARG A 151 -10.61 -13.98 -11.99
C ARG A 151 -10.35 -14.94 -13.14
N ASP A 152 -11.13 -14.78 -14.20
CA ASP A 152 -10.94 -15.55 -15.41
C ASP A 152 -9.61 -15.21 -16.09
N TYR A 153 -8.93 -16.20 -16.59
CA TYR A 153 -7.61 -16.10 -17.19
C TYR A 153 -7.49 -16.90 -18.47
N GLY A 154 -6.76 -16.37 -19.43
CA GLY A 154 -6.62 -17.00 -20.73
C GLY A 154 -5.95 -16.10 -21.76
N PHE A 155 -6.24 -16.28 -23.02
CA PHE A 155 -5.80 -15.40 -24.09
C PHE A 155 -6.77 -14.22 -24.20
N LEU A 156 -6.33 -13.07 -23.73
CA LEU A 156 -7.17 -11.87 -23.63
C LEU A 156 -6.84 -10.85 -24.72
N ARG A 157 -7.88 -10.27 -25.34
CA ARG A 157 -7.75 -9.25 -26.38
C ARG A 157 -6.93 -9.72 -27.57
N VAL A 158 -7.17 -10.97 -28.01
CA VAL A 158 -6.56 -11.51 -29.22
C VAL A 158 -7.13 -10.82 -30.46
N GLN A 159 -6.26 -10.33 -31.32
CA GLN A 159 -6.62 -9.78 -32.62
C GLN A 159 -6.27 -10.79 -33.72
N GLY A 160 -6.98 -10.78 -34.85
CA GLY A 160 -6.73 -11.75 -35.91
C GLY A 160 -7.14 -13.19 -35.54
N ASN A 161 -8.22 -13.29 -34.82
CA ASN A 161 -8.80 -14.47 -34.19
C ASN A 161 -9.04 -15.68 -35.10
N ASP A 162 -9.19 -15.50 -36.40
CA ASP A 162 -9.51 -16.62 -37.32
C ASP A 162 -8.42 -17.68 -37.35
N SER A 163 -7.15 -17.29 -37.27
CA SER A 163 -6.03 -18.24 -37.22
C SER A 163 -6.00 -19.02 -35.90
N LEU A 164 -6.12 -18.35 -34.73
CA LEU A 164 -6.16 -19.01 -33.43
C LEU A 164 -7.39 -19.91 -33.30
N HIS A 165 -8.56 -19.41 -33.69
CA HIS A 165 -9.80 -20.16 -33.67
C HIS A 165 -9.73 -21.46 -34.50
N THR A 166 -9.11 -21.39 -35.69
CA THR A 166 -8.89 -22.54 -36.59
C THR A 166 -7.95 -23.52 -35.94
N GLU A 167 -6.85 -23.04 -35.34
CA GLU A 167 -5.86 -23.94 -34.72
C GLU A 167 -6.41 -24.61 -33.45
N LEU A 168 -7.19 -23.92 -32.62
CA LEU A 168 -7.84 -24.52 -31.45
C LEU A 168 -8.80 -25.64 -31.89
N LYS A 169 -9.61 -25.41 -32.93
CA LYS A 169 -10.48 -26.45 -33.47
C LYS A 169 -9.71 -27.63 -34.06
N ARG A 170 -8.61 -27.35 -34.78
CA ARG A 170 -7.73 -28.40 -35.30
C ARG A 170 -7.16 -29.29 -34.20
N LEU A 171 -6.87 -28.72 -33.04
CA LEU A 171 -6.42 -29.44 -31.85
C LEU A 171 -7.56 -30.12 -31.06
N GLY A 172 -8.79 -30.10 -31.57
CA GLY A 172 -9.95 -30.73 -30.94
C GLY A 172 -10.54 -29.99 -29.74
N VAL A 173 -10.19 -28.70 -29.58
CA VAL A 173 -10.75 -27.88 -28.52
C VAL A 173 -12.15 -27.44 -28.91
N GLU A 174 -13.13 -27.67 -28.03
CA GLU A 174 -14.49 -27.17 -28.16
C GLU A 174 -14.51 -25.69 -27.74
N LEU A 175 -15.09 -24.86 -28.57
CA LEU A 175 -15.23 -23.43 -28.31
C LEU A 175 -16.69 -23.12 -28.00
N PRO A 176 -17.02 -22.69 -26.78
CA PRO A 176 -18.37 -22.30 -26.44
C PRO A 176 -18.83 -21.10 -27.28
N GLN A 177 -20.13 -21.02 -27.52
CA GLN A 177 -20.68 -19.86 -28.23
C GLN A 177 -20.54 -18.59 -27.35
N PRO A 178 -20.42 -17.40 -27.98
CA PRO A 178 -20.38 -16.15 -27.24
C PRO A 178 -21.60 -16.02 -26.31
N GLY A 179 -21.35 -15.87 -25.00
CA GLY A 179 -22.37 -15.82 -23.95
C GLY A 179 -22.63 -17.15 -23.22
N GLU A 180 -22.14 -18.27 -23.74
CA GLU A 180 -22.12 -19.54 -23.01
C GLU A 180 -20.87 -19.59 -22.10
N SER A 181 -21.04 -20.17 -20.93
CA SER A 181 -19.93 -20.43 -20.01
C SER A 181 -20.11 -21.78 -19.35
N HIS A 182 -19.03 -22.55 -19.34
CA HIS A 182 -18.93 -23.82 -18.62
C HIS A 182 -18.14 -23.61 -17.32
N THR A 183 -18.06 -24.62 -16.49
CA THR A 183 -17.19 -24.59 -15.30
C THR A 183 -15.73 -24.60 -15.74
N ALA A 184 -14.90 -23.71 -15.21
CA ALA A 184 -13.49 -23.65 -15.55
C ALA A 184 -12.80 -24.99 -15.24
N PRO A 185 -12.15 -25.63 -16.23
CA PRO A 185 -11.50 -26.92 -16.05
C PRO A 185 -10.23 -26.81 -15.22
N HIS A 186 -9.59 -25.63 -15.24
CA HIS A 186 -8.30 -25.41 -14.60
C HIS A 186 -8.36 -24.24 -13.62
N ARG A 187 -7.69 -24.41 -12.48
CA ARG A 187 -7.49 -23.36 -11.48
C ARG A 187 -6.01 -23.08 -11.31
N LEU A 188 -5.58 -21.90 -11.70
CA LEU A 188 -4.18 -21.48 -11.59
C LEU A 188 -3.91 -20.87 -10.21
N ASP A 189 -2.71 -21.12 -9.68
CA ASP A 189 -2.28 -20.47 -8.44
C ASP A 189 -1.77 -19.06 -8.74
N ALA A 190 -2.61 -18.04 -8.50
CA ALA A 190 -2.33 -16.63 -8.77
C ALA A 190 -1.04 -16.10 -8.13
N TYR A 191 -0.58 -16.75 -7.09
CA TYR A 191 0.52 -16.24 -6.27
C TYR A 191 1.92 -16.59 -6.80
N ARG A 192 2.01 -17.39 -7.84
CA ARG A 192 3.31 -17.78 -8.41
C ARG A 192 3.83 -16.84 -9.49
N GLY A 193 2.96 -15.99 -10.05
CA GLY A 193 3.28 -15.15 -11.22
C GLY A 193 3.86 -13.76 -10.92
N ILE A 194 3.80 -13.26 -9.70
CA ILE A 194 4.40 -11.98 -9.35
C ILE A 194 5.73 -12.24 -8.67
N SER A 195 6.83 -11.65 -9.19
CA SER A 195 8.10 -11.70 -8.49
C SER A 195 7.87 -11.25 -7.04
N PRO A 196 8.03 -12.12 -6.03
CA PRO A 196 7.74 -11.76 -4.65
C PRO A 196 8.73 -10.75 -4.08
N LEU A 197 9.82 -10.46 -4.80
CA LEU A 197 10.80 -9.44 -4.42
C LEU A 197 10.20 -8.04 -4.43
N LEU A 198 9.35 -7.73 -5.40
CA LEU A 198 8.77 -6.38 -5.52
C LEU A 198 7.88 -6.02 -4.32
N PRO A 199 6.88 -6.84 -3.94
CA PRO A 199 6.10 -6.57 -2.73
C PRO A 199 6.97 -6.61 -1.45
N MET A 200 8.01 -7.45 -1.37
CA MET A 200 8.94 -7.45 -0.23
C MET A 200 9.66 -6.12 -0.07
N VAL A 201 10.26 -5.60 -1.15
CA VAL A 201 10.94 -4.29 -1.15
C VAL A 201 9.94 -3.18 -0.82
N GLY A 202 8.73 -3.21 -1.40
CA GLY A 202 7.68 -2.26 -1.11
C GLY A 202 7.29 -2.25 0.38
N TRP A 203 7.04 -3.40 0.98
CA TRP A 203 6.68 -3.51 2.39
C TRP A 203 7.82 -3.11 3.32
N LEU A 204 9.09 -3.40 2.98
CA LEU A 204 10.25 -2.93 3.74
C LEU A 204 10.38 -1.40 3.70
N ALA A 205 10.17 -0.79 2.54
CA ALA A 205 10.21 0.67 2.40
C ALA A 205 9.11 1.34 3.24
N ILE A 206 7.87 0.82 3.18
CA ILE A 206 6.76 1.33 3.99
C ILE A 206 7.05 1.14 5.48
N LEU A 207 7.57 -0.03 5.89
CA LEU A 207 7.96 -0.29 7.28
C LEU A 207 9.02 0.70 7.77
N ALA A 208 10.06 0.95 6.98
CA ALA A 208 11.11 1.92 7.32
C ALA A 208 10.53 3.32 7.52
N LEU A 209 9.58 3.74 6.67
CA LEU A 209 8.88 5.02 6.80
C LEU A 209 8.00 5.09 8.07
N MET A 210 7.27 4.01 8.38
CA MET A 210 6.45 3.96 9.60
C MET A 210 7.33 4.04 10.85
N LEU A 211 8.46 3.33 10.88
CA LEU A 211 9.40 3.37 11.99
C LEU A 211 10.08 4.74 12.11
N ALA A 212 10.46 5.36 10.99
CA ALA A 212 10.99 6.72 10.99
C ALA A 212 9.96 7.72 11.52
N GLY A 213 8.71 7.65 11.05
CA GLY A 213 7.61 8.49 11.55
C GLY A 213 7.35 8.30 13.04
N ALA A 214 7.32 7.06 13.52
CA ALA A 214 7.19 6.77 14.95
C ALA A 214 8.38 7.34 15.76
N GLY A 215 9.61 7.13 15.27
CA GLY A 215 10.83 7.64 15.91
C GLY A 215 10.83 9.17 16.02
N MET A 216 10.44 9.86 14.96
CA MET A 216 10.33 11.31 14.96
C MET A 216 9.27 11.81 15.94
N GLN A 217 8.09 11.20 15.96
CA GLN A 217 7.04 11.54 16.92
C GLN A 217 7.46 11.28 18.37
N LEU A 218 8.16 10.20 18.63
CA LEU A 218 8.69 9.89 19.98
C LEU A 218 9.86 10.79 20.38
N SER A 219 10.59 11.36 19.43
CA SER A 219 11.67 12.32 19.71
C SER A 219 11.18 13.75 19.95
N GLU A 220 9.91 14.03 19.64
CA GLU A 220 9.31 15.34 19.93
C GLU A 220 9.36 15.61 21.44
N PRO A 221 9.83 16.81 21.87
CA PRO A 221 10.01 17.11 23.29
C PRO A 221 8.75 16.92 24.12
N THR A 222 7.58 17.26 23.58
CA THR A 222 6.27 17.09 24.24
C THR A 222 5.92 15.64 24.46
N THR A 223 6.06 14.80 23.45
CA THR A 223 5.79 13.35 23.51
C THR A 223 6.78 12.66 24.44
N ARG A 224 8.07 13.02 24.35
CA ARG A 224 9.11 12.49 25.22
C ARG A 224 8.86 12.82 26.69
N SER A 225 8.53 14.08 26.99
CA SER A 225 8.16 14.49 28.36
C SER A 225 6.96 13.70 28.85
N TYR A 226 5.93 13.54 28.02
CA TYR A 226 4.75 12.75 28.38
C TYR A 226 5.09 11.27 28.67
N LEU A 227 5.96 10.68 27.86
CA LEU A 227 6.42 9.31 28.07
C LEU A 227 7.15 9.18 29.40
N ASP A 228 8.04 10.11 29.70
CA ASP A 228 8.80 10.14 30.94
C ASP A 228 7.88 10.28 32.18
N PHE A 229 6.95 11.23 32.16
CA PHE A 229 5.93 11.36 33.20
C PHE A 229 5.05 10.13 33.34
N SER A 230 4.69 9.45 32.25
CA SER A 230 3.81 8.29 32.29
C SER A 230 4.51 7.02 32.80
N LEU A 231 5.83 6.90 32.60
CA LEU A 231 6.65 5.76 33.02
C LEU A 231 7.18 5.92 34.46
N HIS A 232 7.59 7.11 34.84
CA HIS A 232 8.28 7.37 36.09
C HIS A 232 7.50 8.26 37.06
N GLY A 233 6.41 8.91 36.61
CA GLY A 233 5.59 9.79 37.43
C GLY A 233 4.54 9.03 38.25
N GLU A 234 4.21 9.59 39.40
CA GLU A 234 3.08 9.13 40.21
C GLU A 234 1.76 9.77 39.72
N LYS A 235 0.66 9.03 39.92
CA LYS A 235 -0.68 9.46 39.52
C LYS A 235 -1.36 10.20 40.66
N ALA A 236 -1.99 11.32 40.37
CA ALA A 236 -2.85 12.05 41.29
C ALA A 236 -4.11 12.55 40.58
N THR A 237 -5.16 12.80 41.42
CA THR A 237 -6.32 13.58 40.99
C THR A 237 -6.11 15.01 41.41
N ALA A 238 -6.14 15.92 40.46
CA ALA A 238 -5.91 17.34 40.69
C ALA A 238 -7.13 18.16 40.28
N THR A 239 -7.33 19.30 40.95
CA THR A 239 -8.33 20.31 40.58
C THR A 239 -7.63 21.44 39.83
N ILE A 240 -8.20 21.86 38.73
CA ILE A 240 -7.71 23.02 37.97
C ILE A 240 -8.10 24.28 38.68
N ILE A 241 -7.13 25.11 39.05
CA ILE A 241 -7.37 26.38 39.75
C ILE A 241 -7.24 27.61 38.85
N GLY A 242 -6.66 27.43 37.65
CA GLY A 242 -6.49 28.52 36.68
C GLY A 242 -5.54 28.18 35.56
N TYR A 243 -5.07 29.19 34.87
CA TYR A 243 -4.14 29.07 33.73
C TYR A 243 -3.02 30.11 33.83
N LYS A 244 -1.80 29.66 33.59
CA LYS A 244 -0.66 30.55 33.33
C LYS A 244 -0.62 30.83 31.83
N LYS A 245 -0.80 32.09 31.45
CA LYS A 245 -0.67 32.53 30.06
C LYS A 245 0.80 32.85 29.78
N VAL A 246 1.34 32.20 28.77
CA VAL A 246 2.71 32.44 28.25
C VAL A 246 2.59 32.86 26.80
N THR A 247 3.22 33.96 26.44
CA THR A 247 3.28 34.43 25.05
C THR A 247 4.51 33.86 24.41
N ILE A 248 4.34 33.06 23.34
CA ILE A 248 5.43 32.49 22.60
C ILE A 248 5.62 33.27 21.30
N ASN A 249 6.82 33.85 21.15
CA ASN A 249 7.22 34.51 19.91
C ASN A 249 7.50 33.44 18.85
N ARG A 250 6.57 33.22 17.92
CA ARG A 250 6.80 32.35 16.78
C ARG A 250 7.43 33.14 15.64
N THR A 251 8.69 32.84 15.31
CA THR A 251 9.32 33.35 14.10
C THR A 251 8.77 32.59 12.89
N THR A 252 7.99 33.26 12.06
CA THR A 252 7.48 32.64 10.83
C THR A 252 8.50 32.82 9.72
N ILE A 253 8.94 31.74 9.08
CA ILE A 253 9.78 31.77 7.90
C ILE A 253 8.89 31.98 6.69
N ILE A 254 8.90 33.17 6.09
CA ILE A 254 8.18 33.50 4.86
C ILE A 254 9.20 33.53 3.71
N ASN A 255 8.97 32.76 2.66
CA ASN A 255 9.81 32.71 1.44
C ASN A 255 11.32 32.47 1.69
N GLY A 256 11.67 31.57 2.63
CA GLY A 256 13.06 31.23 2.90
C GLY A 256 13.86 32.34 3.63
N LYS A 257 13.26 33.50 3.88
CA LYS A 257 13.83 34.58 4.70
C LYS A 257 13.17 34.58 6.08
N ARG A 258 13.98 34.62 7.14
CA ARG A 258 13.48 34.88 8.49
C ARG A 258 12.80 36.25 8.51
N GLY A 259 11.51 36.26 8.28
CA GLY A 259 10.69 37.46 8.50
C GLY A 259 10.41 37.60 9.99
N ASN A 260 10.77 38.73 10.57
CA ASN A 260 10.43 39.09 11.96
C ASN A 260 8.94 39.42 12.13
N THR A 261 8.03 38.58 11.64
CA THR A 261 6.64 38.69 12.05
C THR A 261 6.45 37.78 13.27
N THR A 262 6.71 38.35 14.43
CA THR A 262 6.33 37.80 15.73
C THR A 262 4.82 37.81 15.84
N THR A 263 4.18 36.66 15.56
CA THR A 263 2.79 36.48 15.93
C THR A 263 2.77 36.02 17.38
N ASP A 264 2.43 36.90 18.29
CA ASP A 264 2.25 36.63 19.72
C ASP A 264 1.05 35.68 19.89
N ALA A 265 1.30 34.38 19.87
CA ALA A 265 0.26 33.40 20.15
C ALA A 265 0.27 33.05 21.65
N PRO A 266 -0.82 33.30 22.37
CA PRO A 266 -0.90 32.93 23.76
C PRO A 266 -1.00 31.40 23.90
N VAL A 267 -0.19 30.84 24.79
CA VAL A 267 -0.28 29.44 25.21
C VAL A 267 -0.71 29.43 26.68
N TYR A 268 -1.70 28.60 26.97
CA TYR A 268 -2.31 28.47 28.28
C TYR A 268 -1.85 27.17 28.92
N HIS A 269 -1.17 27.30 30.07
CA HIS A 269 -0.71 26.17 30.88
C HIS A 269 -1.65 26.02 32.08
N PRO A 270 -2.40 24.92 32.23
CA PRO A 270 -3.24 24.68 33.38
C PRO A 270 -2.44 24.69 34.68
N ILE A 271 -3.02 25.24 35.73
CA ILE A 271 -2.49 25.21 37.09
C ILE A 271 -3.32 24.21 37.89
N TYR A 272 -2.67 23.17 38.39
CA TYR A 272 -3.27 22.09 39.13
C TYR A 272 -3.06 22.27 40.65
N ARG A 273 -4.07 21.91 41.45
CA ARG A 273 -3.94 21.72 42.89
C ARG A 273 -4.30 20.30 43.24
N PHE A 274 -3.40 19.60 43.94
CA PHE A 274 -3.58 18.20 44.34
C PHE A 274 -2.94 17.93 45.70
N ARG A 275 -3.30 16.79 46.31
CA ARG A 275 -2.72 16.34 47.57
C ARG A 275 -1.61 15.33 47.30
N LEU A 276 -0.48 15.53 47.95
CA LEU A 276 0.63 14.55 47.96
C LEU A 276 0.34 13.42 48.97
N PRO A 277 0.99 12.27 48.87
CA PRO A 277 0.83 11.14 49.78
C PRO A 277 1.08 11.49 51.28
N ASN A 278 1.92 12.48 51.57
CA ASN A 278 2.21 12.97 52.91
C ASN A 278 1.08 13.92 53.43
N GLY A 279 -0.03 14.10 52.70
CA GLY A 279 -1.14 14.92 53.10
C GLY A 279 -1.02 16.43 52.78
N SER A 280 0.15 16.90 52.37
CA SER A 280 0.35 18.30 51.97
C SER A 280 -0.30 18.60 50.62
N THR A 281 -0.70 19.85 50.43
CA THR A 281 -1.28 20.33 49.19
C THR A 281 -0.18 20.96 48.32
N CYS A 282 -0.08 20.53 47.09
CA CYS A 282 0.85 21.08 46.10
C CYS A 282 0.11 21.82 44.97
N GLN A 283 0.76 22.82 44.41
CA GLN A 283 0.34 23.47 43.17
C GLN A 283 1.39 23.20 42.10
N SER A 284 0.93 22.79 40.92
CA SER A 284 1.78 22.46 39.77
C SER A 284 1.28 23.17 38.53
N VAL A 285 2.20 23.50 37.65
CA VAL A 285 1.89 24.05 36.32
C VAL A 285 2.14 22.97 35.29
N GLU A 286 1.18 22.74 34.39
CA GLU A 286 1.36 21.78 33.31
C GLU A 286 2.55 22.17 32.43
N THR A 287 3.43 21.21 32.17
CA THR A 287 4.63 21.41 31.34
C THR A 287 4.26 21.74 29.90
N VAL A 288 3.17 21.16 29.40
CA VAL A 288 2.68 21.37 28.01
C VAL A 288 1.46 22.26 28.02
N GLY A 289 1.55 23.39 27.35
CA GLY A 289 0.45 24.32 27.18
C GLY A 289 -0.39 24.06 25.92
N ALA A 290 -1.59 24.65 25.90
CA ALA A 290 -2.50 24.61 24.76
C ALA A 290 -2.84 26.00 24.24
N ALA A 291 -3.12 26.13 22.95
CA ALA A 291 -3.52 27.39 22.34
C ALA A 291 -4.84 27.97 22.91
N LYS A 292 -5.68 27.12 23.48
CA LYS A 292 -6.94 27.50 24.16
C LYS A 292 -7.10 26.67 25.43
N PRO A 293 -7.70 27.24 26.50
CA PRO A 293 -8.10 26.47 27.68
C PRO A 293 -9.06 25.36 27.30
N LYS A 294 -8.69 24.11 27.62
CA LYS A 294 -9.52 22.92 27.32
C LYS A 294 -10.42 22.49 28.46
N LEU A 295 -10.08 22.88 29.68
CA LEU A 295 -10.79 22.53 30.93
C LEU A 295 -11.20 23.80 31.67
N ARG A 296 -12.23 23.70 32.49
CA ARG A 296 -12.69 24.86 33.29
C ARG A 296 -12.03 24.88 34.67
N PRO A 297 -11.76 26.07 35.26
CA PRO A 297 -11.39 26.15 36.67
C PRO A 297 -12.42 25.42 37.55
N GLY A 298 -11.97 24.65 38.51
CA GLY A 298 -12.82 23.81 39.38
C GLY A 298 -13.00 22.38 38.87
N GLU A 299 -12.65 22.07 37.59
CA GLU A 299 -12.76 20.76 37.03
C GLU A 299 -11.62 19.82 37.53
N GLN A 300 -11.92 18.55 37.68
CA GLN A 300 -10.93 17.55 38.11
C GLN A 300 -10.24 16.93 36.88
N ALA A 301 -8.92 16.68 37.00
CA ALA A 301 -8.12 16.02 35.99
C ALA A 301 -7.18 15.00 36.63
N SER A 302 -6.96 13.87 35.95
CA SER A 302 -5.90 12.93 36.31
C SER A 302 -4.58 13.45 35.78
N ILE A 303 -3.58 13.55 36.65
CA ILE A 303 -2.23 14.04 36.31
C ILE A 303 -1.17 13.00 36.67
N TYR A 304 0.00 13.15 36.06
CA TYR A 304 1.25 12.55 36.48
C TYR A 304 2.16 13.64 37.04
N TYR A 305 2.89 13.37 38.11
CA TYR A 305 3.89 14.26 38.70
C TYR A 305 5.09 13.47 39.18
N PHE A 306 6.26 14.12 39.31
CA PHE A 306 7.43 13.52 39.91
C PHE A 306 7.45 13.84 41.43
N PRO A 307 7.59 12.83 42.32
CA PRO A 307 7.63 13.08 43.75
C PRO A 307 8.75 14.03 44.19
N GLN A 308 9.87 14.04 43.45
CA GLN A 308 11.01 14.91 43.72
C GLN A 308 10.79 16.35 43.24
N GLN A 309 9.90 16.56 42.28
CA GLN A 309 9.57 17.86 41.68
C GLN A 309 8.07 18.00 41.45
N PRO A 310 7.26 18.07 42.52
CA PRO A 310 5.81 18.03 42.38
C PRO A 310 5.23 19.31 41.79
N GLU A 311 6.02 20.37 41.66
CA GLU A 311 5.68 21.61 40.96
C GLU A 311 5.53 21.46 39.45
N HIS A 312 6.02 20.34 38.90
CA HIS A 312 5.85 19.98 37.49
C HIS A 312 4.87 18.82 37.38
N ALA A 313 3.80 19.01 36.65
CA ALA A 313 2.82 17.97 36.38
C ALA A 313 2.40 17.97 34.93
N MET A 314 1.93 16.84 34.49
CA MET A 314 1.40 16.65 33.15
C MET A 314 0.06 15.92 33.21
N ARG A 315 -0.93 16.41 32.50
CA ARG A 315 -2.24 15.77 32.41
C ARG A 315 -2.13 14.40 31.74
N ARG A 316 -2.81 13.40 32.29
CA ARG A 316 -2.97 12.12 31.63
C ARG A 316 -3.83 12.26 30.38
N ASN A 317 -3.21 12.30 29.22
CA ASN A 317 -3.89 12.40 27.93
C ASN A 317 -3.31 11.38 26.96
N LEU A 318 -4.13 10.41 26.54
CA LEU A 318 -3.73 9.38 25.57
C LEU A 318 -3.63 9.94 24.14
N ASP A 319 -4.21 11.13 23.88
CA ASP A 319 -4.17 11.72 22.54
C ASP A 319 -2.73 11.97 22.07
N ASN A 320 -1.81 12.23 23.00
CA ASN A 320 -0.39 12.46 22.70
C ASN A 320 0.33 11.19 22.18
N PHE A 321 -0.23 10.01 22.45
CA PHE A 321 0.29 8.73 21.93
C PHE A 321 -0.47 8.20 20.73
N SER A 322 -1.57 8.82 20.33
CA SER A 322 -2.40 8.30 19.24
C SER A 322 -1.59 8.13 17.95
N MET A 323 -0.80 9.11 17.56
CA MET A 323 0.02 9.06 16.35
C MET A 323 1.16 8.02 16.43
N PRO A 324 2.03 7.99 17.45
CA PRO A 324 3.02 6.92 17.61
C PRO A 324 2.41 5.51 17.61
N LEU A 325 1.27 5.32 18.27
CA LEU A 325 0.58 4.03 18.29
C LEU A 325 0.03 3.62 16.92
N ILE A 326 -0.49 4.58 16.15
CA ILE A 326 -0.93 4.34 14.77
C ILE A 326 0.26 3.90 13.91
N PHE A 327 1.39 4.59 13.97
CA PHE A 327 2.59 4.23 13.21
C PHE A 327 3.13 2.85 13.61
N LEU A 328 3.16 2.52 14.89
CA LEU A 328 3.59 1.20 15.37
C LEU A 328 2.61 0.10 14.93
N GLY A 329 1.31 0.35 15.01
CA GLY A 329 0.27 -0.58 14.55
C GLY A 329 0.38 -0.84 13.04
N MET A 330 0.53 0.20 12.25
CA MET A 330 0.74 0.07 10.80
C MET A 330 2.07 -0.63 10.49
N GLY A 331 3.13 -0.36 11.25
CA GLY A 331 4.40 -1.07 11.18
C GLY A 331 4.24 -2.57 11.41
N GLY A 332 3.43 -2.97 12.39
CA GLY A 332 3.08 -4.38 12.64
C GLY A 332 2.38 -5.05 11.45
N VAL A 333 1.45 -4.36 10.79
CA VAL A 333 0.82 -4.83 9.55
C VAL A 333 1.85 -4.98 8.43
N CYS A 334 2.76 -4.02 8.27
CA CYS A 334 3.82 -4.09 7.27
C CYS A 334 4.76 -5.29 7.51
N ILE A 335 5.12 -5.57 8.78
CA ILE A 335 5.91 -6.75 9.14
C ILE A 335 5.17 -8.05 8.77
N TYR A 336 3.89 -8.15 9.10
CA TYR A 336 3.08 -9.31 8.75
C TYR A 336 3.03 -9.52 7.23
N MET A 337 2.79 -8.47 6.46
CA MET A 337 2.74 -8.53 4.99
C MET A 337 4.10 -8.87 4.38
N PHE A 338 5.19 -8.34 4.94
CA PHE A 338 6.55 -8.69 4.55
C PHE A 338 6.86 -10.16 4.81
N LEU A 339 6.58 -10.66 6.01
CA LEU A 339 6.79 -12.07 6.36
C LEU A 339 5.96 -13.01 5.48
N ASN A 340 4.74 -12.61 5.13
CA ASN A 340 3.90 -13.36 4.22
C ASN A 340 4.49 -13.37 2.78
N ALA A 341 5.05 -12.25 2.32
CA ALA A 341 5.78 -12.19 1.06
C ALA A 341 7.04 -13.07 1.07
N CYS A 342 7.80 -13.08 2.17
CA CYS A 342 8.96 -13.95 2.35
C CYS A 342 8.59 -15.44 2.31
N ARG A 343 7.50 -15.83 2.99
CA ARG A 343 7.00 -17.22 2.95
C ARG A 343 6.62 -17.64 1.53
N ARG A 344 6.00 -16.74 0.76
CA ARG A 344 5.67 -16.98 -0.65
C ARG A 344 6.92 -17.12 -1.51
N TRP A 345 7.91 -16.25 -1.30
CA TRP A 345 9.19 -16.32 -2.00
C TRP A 345 9.94 -17.61 -1.73
N SER A 346 10.01 -18.03 -0.48
CA SER A 346 10.64 -19.31 -0.10
C SER A 346 9.98 -20.50 -0.78
N ARG A 347 8.65 -20.52 -0.88
CA ARG A 347 7.92 -21.57 -1.60
C ARG A 347 8.17 -21.54 -3.11
N ALA A 348 8.24 -20.34 -3.70
CA ALA A 348 8.49 -20.16 -5.12
C ALA A 348 9.93 -20.47 -5.53
N LYS A 349 10.91 -20.37 -4.61
CA LYS A 349 12.33 -20.64 -4.90
C LYS A 349 12.60 -22.10 -5.23
N ASN A 350 11.84 -23.01 -4.66
CA ASN A 350 12.04 -24.46 -4.78
C ASN A 350 11.22 -25.11 -5.91
N GLN A 351 10.49 -24.32 -6.70
CA GLN A 351 9.72 -24.83 -7.84
C GLN A 351 10.07 -24.08 -9.12
N PRO A 352 10.21 -24.77 -10.26
CA PRO A 352 10.36 -24.10 -11.54
C PRO A 352 9.15 -23.18 -11.80
N TYR A 353 9.38 -22.10 -12.51
CA TYR A 353 8.36 -21.08 -12.85
C TYR A 353 7.22 -21.55 -13.76
N TYR A 354 7.04 -22.87 -13.90
CA TYR A 354 5.97 -23.48 -14.67
C TYR A 354 4.76 -23.67 -13.77
N LEU A 355 3.72 -22.89 -14.01
CA LEU A 355 2.39 -23.18 -13.47
C LEU A 355 1.72 -24.12 -14.45
N ILE A 356 1.92 -25.40 -14.24
CA ILE A 356 1.11 -26.43 -14.86
C ILE A 356 -0.15 -26.52 -14.02
N ALA A 357 -1.32 -26.41 -14.64
CA ALA A 357 -2.56 -26.75 -13.96
C ALA A 357 -2.43 -28.21 -13.47
N PRO A 358 -2.67 -28.50 -12.18
CA PRO A 358 -2.62 -29.88 -11.71
C PRO A 358 -3.68 -30.67 -12.46
N ASP A 359 -3.27 -31.81 -13.01
CA ASP A 359 -4.20 -32.83 -13.48
C ASP A 359 -5.14 -33.14 -12.32
N LYS A 360 -6.46 -33.06 -12.60
CA LYS A 360 -7.49 -33.45 -11.65
C LYS A 360 -7.48 -34.94 -11.43
#